data_940521ff73383960ba875d4c74ab002d
#
_entry.id   940521ff73383960ba875d4c74ab002d
#
_cell.length_a   1.000
_cell.length_b   1.000
_cell.length_c   1.000
_cell.angle_alpha   90.00
_cell.angle_beta   90.00
_cell.angle_gamma   90.00
#
_symmetry.space_group_name_H-M   'P 1'
#
loop_
_entity.id
_entity.type
_entity.pdbx_description
1 polymer ?
#
loop_
_entity_poly.entity_id
_entity_poly.type
_entity_poly.pdbx_seq_one_letter_code
_entity_poly.pdbx_strand_id
1 'polypeptide(L)'
;MIDKDLLTGTVNEAIASTDLFVVDIRVTPDNTITVEIDSPTAVDIDACAAITRKIEEKFDRDTEDYELEVGSAGITSDFKIRAQYTKNIGNDVELLTRDGRKLHGVLTSVSEGAPDDRDVDFTVEVPVKVKEPGMKKPVIRQDAVRLNSGECKYVRYDLKF
;
A
#
# COMPACT_ATOMS: atom_id res chain seq x y z
N MET A 1 20.38 1.71 -18.48
CA MET A 1 19.41 1.49 -17.39
C MET A 1 18.15 0.85 -17.96
N ILE A 2 17.62 -0.15 -17.29
CA ILE A 2 16.38 -0.82 -17.70
C ILE A 2 15.25 0.20 -17.82
N ASP A 3 14.50 0.12 -18.92
CA ASP A 3 13.37 1.02 -19.19
C ASP A 3 12.21 0.67 -18.24
N LYS A 4 11.89 1.60 -17.36
CA LYS A 4 10.83 1.41 -16.34
C LYS A 4 9.44 1.26 -16.97
N ASP A 5 9.15 1.96 -18.06
CA ASP A 5 7.84 1.87 -18.73
C ASP A 5 7.64 0.50 -19.38
N LEU A 6 8.67 -0.01 -20.03
CA LEU A 6 8.65 -1.34 -20.62
C LEU A 6 8.55 -2.42 -19.54
N LEU A 7 9.27 -2.26 -18.43
CA LEU A 7 9.19 -3.15 -17.28
C LEU A 7 7.80 -3.15 -16.67
N THR A 8 7.20 -1.99 -16.47
CA THR A 8 5.85 -1.85 -15.92
C THR A 8 4.83 -2.55 -16.81
N GLY A 9 4.93 -2.38 -18.13
CA GLY A 9 4.07 -3.09 -19.08
C GLY A 9 4.21 -4.60 -19.00
N THR A 10 5.44 -5.09 -18.85
CA THR A 10 5.73 -6.53 -18.72
C THR A 10 5.11 -7.11 -17.43
N VAL A 11 5.24 -6.40 -16.31
CA VAL A 11 4.63 -6.81 -15.04
C VAL A 11 3.11 -6.81 -15.14
N ASN A 12 2.52 -5.79 -15.73
CA ASN A 12 1.07 -5.70 -15.92
C ASN A 12 0.53 -6.84 -16.78
N GLU A 13 1.26 -7.24 -17.84
CA GLU A 13 0.88 -8.42 -18.62
C GLU A 13 0.93 -9.70 -17.79
N ALA A 14 1.94 -9.84 -16.94
CA ALA A 14 2.10 -11.03 -16.11
C ALA A 14 0.97 -11.23 -15.11
N ILE A 15 0.36 -10.13 -14.65
CA ILE A 15 -0.70 -10.17 -13.62
C ILE A 15 -2.12 -9.94 -14.18
N ALA A 16 -2.26 -9.74 -15.49
CA ALA A 16 -3.52 -9.30 -16.12
C ALA A 16 -4.71 -10.24 -15.87
N SER A 17 -4.46 -11.55 -15.71
CA SER A 17 -5.53 -12.54 -15.47
C SER A 17 -5.66 -12.93 -14.00
N THR A 18 -5.01 -12.20 -13.11
CA THR A 18 -4.97 -12.46 -11.67
C THR A 18 -5.65 -11.33 -10.90
N ASP A 19 -5.85 -11.53 -9.60
CA ASP A 19 -6.31 -10.48 -8.69
C ASP A 19 -5.15 -9.64 -8.11
N LEU A 20 -3.93 -9.87 -8.59
CA LEU A 20 -2.75 -9.14 -8.16
C LEU A 20 -2.75 -7.70 -8.69
N PHE A 21 -2.17 -6.80 -7.92
CA PHE A 21 -1.93 -5.44 -8.37
C PHE A 21 -0.51 -4.99 -7.98
N VAL A 22 0.03 -4.06 -8.78
CA VAL A 22 1.36 -3.51 -8.54
C VAL A 22 1.25 -2.37 -7.53
N VAL A 23 2.01 -2.48 -6.44
CA VAL A 23 2.11 -1.42 -5.43
C VAL A 23 3.20 -0.42 -5.82
N ASP A 24 4.37 -0.93 -6.23
CA ASP A 24 5.48 -0.08 -6.63
C ASP A 24 6.46 -0.85 -7.52
N ILE A 25 7.10 -0.12 -8.43
CA ILE A 25 8.20 -0.62 -9.26
C ILE A 25 9.32 0.40 -9.18
N ARG A 26 10.51 -0.04 -8.78
CA ARG A 26 11.69 0.81 -8.69
C ARG A 26 12.81 0.23 -9.53
N VAL A 27 13.49 1.11 -10.25
CA VAL A 27 14.71 0.77 -11.00
C VAL A 27 15.77 1.79 -10.61
N THR A 28 16.86 1.32 -10.04
CA THR A 28 17.98 2.18 -9.65
C THR A 28 18.95 2.39 -10.82
N PRO A 29 19.83 3.41 -10.76
CA PRO A 29 20.82 3.64 -11.81
C PRO A 29 21.78 2.46 -12.06
N ASP A 30 21.99 1.59 -11.06
CA ASP A 30 22.80 0.38 -11.19
C ASP A 30 22.00 -0.85 -11.64
N ASN A 31 20.78 -0.64 -12.15
CA ASN A 31 19.87 -1.69 -12.61
C ASN A 31 19.47 -2.69 -11.53
N THR A 32 19.26 -2.24 -10.30
CA THR A 32 18.55 -3.02 -9.29
C THR A 32 17.06 -2.77 -9.45
N ILE A 33 16.29 -3.81 -9.75
CA ILE A 33 14.86 -3.76 -9.98
C ILE A 33 14.15 -4.32 -8.75
N THR A 34 13.20 -3.56 -8.21
CA THR A 34 12.32 -4.00 -7.13
C THR A 34 10.87 -3.87 -7.57
N VAL A 35 10.14 -4.96 -7.54
CA VAL A 35 8.71 -5.01 -7.86
C VAL A 35 7.95 -5.43 -6.61
N GLU A 36 7.08 -4.55 -6.12
CA GLU A 36 6.19 -4.84 -5.00
C GLU A 36 4.78 -5.06 -5.53
N ILE A 37 4.20 -6.20 -5.19
CA ILE A 37 2.83 -6.56 -5.56
C ILE A 37 2.00 -6.87 -4.32
N ASP A 38 0.69 -6.81 -4.48
CA ASP A 38 -0.25 -7.20 -3.44
C ASP A 38 -1.52 -7.77 -4.08
N SER A 39 -2.41 -8.31 -3.26
CA SER A 39 -3.72 -8.80 -3.70
C SER A 39 -4.76 -8.50 -2.62
N PRO A 40 -6.07 -8.60 -2.94
CA PRO A 40 -7.13 -8.46 -1.92
C PRO A 40 -7.03 -9.50 -0.80
N THR A 41 -6.37 -10.62 -1.05
CA THR A 41 -6.23 -11.73 -0.09
C THR A 41 -4.77 -11.92 0.33
N ALA A 42 -3.99 -12.68 -0.43
CA ALA A 42 -2.59 -12.96 -0.12
C ALA A 42 -1.81 -13.19 -1.41
N VAL A 43 -0.51 -12.90 -1.36
CA VAL A 43 0.41 -13.16 -2.46
C VAL A 43 1.25 -14.39 -2.10
N ASP A 44 1.25 -15.39 -2.97
CA ASP A 44 2.09 -16.58 -2.78
C ASP A 44 3.42 -16.48 -3.54
N ILE A 45 4.33 -17.38 -3.21
CA ILE A 45 5.67 -17.44 -3.82
C ILE A 45 5.57 -17.76 -5.32
N ASP A 46 4.61 -18.57 -5.73
CA ASP A 46 4.43 -18.96 -7.13
C ASP A 46 4.03 -17.77 -8.00
N ALA A 47 3.24 -16.84 -7.46
CA ALA A 47 2.89 -15.59 -8.15
C ALA A 47 4.12 -14.73 -8.39
N CYS A 48 4.96 -14.57 -7.39
CA CYS A 48 6.22 -13.82 -7.52
C CYS A 48 7.16 -14.47 -8.52
N ALA A 49 7.28 -15.79 -8.49
CA ALA A 49 8.12 -16.55 -9.41
C ALA A 49 7.63 -16.42 -10.87
N ALA A 50 6.32 -16.41 -11.09
CA ALA A 50 5.76 -16.23 -12.43
C ALA A 50 6.09 -14.85 -13.01
N ILE A 51 6.01 -13.80 -12.20
CA ILE A 51 6.39 -12.44 -12.61
C ILE A 51 7.89 -12.37 -12.91
N THR A 52 8.71 -12.98 -12.06
CA THR A 52 10.16 -13.04 -12.26
C THR A 52 10.51 -13.66 -13.60
N ARG A 53 9.91 -14.82 -13.92
CA ARG A 53 10.14 -15.50 -15.20
C ARG A 53 9.73 -14.64 -16.39
N LYS A 54 8.61 -13.94 -16.29
CA LYS A 54 8.12 -13.08 -17.36
C LYS A 54 9.09 -11.93 -17.65
N ILE A 55 9.64 -11.34 -16.59
CA ILE A 55 10.64 -10.28 -16.72
C ILE A 55 11.92 -10.82 -17.35
N GLU A 56 12.40 -11.97 -16.89
CA GLU A 56 13.63 -12.59 -17.41
C GLU A 56 13.50 -13.01 -18.88
N GLU A 57 12.31 -13.39 -19.33
CA GLU A 57 12.04 -13.68 -20.74
C GLU A 57 12.09 -12.43 -21.60
N LYS A 58 11.66 -11.28 -21.06
CA LYS A 58 11.58 -10.02 -21.82
C LYS A 58 12.89 -9.25 -21.82
N PHE A 59 13.66 -9.31 -20.74
CA PHE A 59 14.90 -8.57 -20.57
C PHE A 59 16.08 -9.53 -20.52
N ASP A 60 16.96 -9.43 -21.51
CA ASP A 60 18.14 -10.28 -21.65
C ASP A 60 19.28 -9.72 -20.80
N ARG A 61 19.75 -10.49 -19.82
CA ARG A 61 20.86 -10.11 -18.94
C ARG A 61 22.19 -10.00 -19.69
N ASP A 62 22.34 -10.69 -20.81
CA ASP A 62 23.54 -10.58 -21.65
C ASP A 62 23.60 -9.25 -22.39
N THR A 63 22.44 -8.68 -22.71
CA THR A 63 22.35 -7.36 -23.33
C THR A 63 22.55 -6.25 -22.30
N GLU A 64 21.87 -6.34 -21.17
CA GLU A 64 21.99 -5.40 -20.06
C GLU A 64 21.65 -6.14 -18.77
N ASP A 65 22.65 -6.31 -17.91
CA ASP A 65 22.44 -7.06 -16.66
C ASP A 65 21.67 -6.24 -15.61
N TYR A 66 21.00 -6.93 -14.72
CA TYR A 66 20.19 -6.34 -13.65
C TYR A 66 20.05 -7.31 -12.49
N GLU A 67 19.82 -6.77 -11.31
CA GLU A 67 19.35 -7.53 -10.15
C GLU A 67 17.84 -7.39 -10.05
N LEU A 68 17.14 -8.46 -9.72
CA LEU A 68 15.68 -8.48 -9.70
C LEU A 68 15.17 -9.08 -8.40
N GLU A 69 14.30 -8.31 -7.73
CA GLU A 69 13.56 -8.76 -6.57
C GLU A 69 12.08 -8.50 -6.80
N VAL A 70 11.27 -9.56 -6.76
CA VAL A 70 9.81 -9.50 -6.83
C VAL A 70 9.26 -10.02 -5.52
N GLY A 71 8.48 -9.20 -4.82
CA GLY A 71 7.93 -9.58 -3.52
C GLY A 71 6.60 -8.92 -3.24
N SER A 72 5.94 -9.41 -2.19
CA SER A 72 4.72 -8.80 -1.70
C SER A 72 5.03 -7.55 -0.90
N ALA A 73 4.16 -6.54 -0.98
CA ALA A 73 4.16 -5.44 -0.04
C ALA A 73 3.85 -6.01 1.34
N GLY A 74 4.77 -5.85 2.29
CA GLY A 74 4.61 -6.41 3.62
C GLY A 74 3.46 -5.79 4.39
N ILE A 75 2.93 -6.52 5.38
CA ILE A 75 1.86 -6.03 6.26
C ILE A 75 2.28 -4.77 7.04
N THR A 76 3.58 -4.57 7.23
CA THR A 76 4.15 -3.38 7.89
C THR A 76 4.43 -2.23 6.92
N SER A 77 4.26 -2.46 5.61
CA SER A 77 4.56 -1.44 4.60
C SER A 77 3.52 -0.33 4.59
N ASP A 78 3.97 0.88 4.30
CA ASP A 78 3.08 2.02 4.12
C ASP A 78 2.17 1.81 2.92
N PHE A 79 0.92 2.28 3.02
CA PHE A 79 0.00 2.27 1.88
C PHE A 79 0.48 3.30 0.84
N LYS A 80 0.58 2.87 -0.40
CA LYS A 80 1.04 3.71 -1.52
C LYS A 80 -0.04 3.99 -2.55
N ILE A 81 -1.01 3.07 -2.68
CA ILE A 81 -2.06 3.15 -3.70
C ILE A 81 -3.43 2.86 -3.10
N ARG A 82 -4.49 3.30 -3.79
CA ARG A 82 -5.89 3.14 -3.33
C ARG A 82 -6.25 1.69 -3.00
N ALA A 83 -5.78 0.73 -3.80
CA ALA A 83 -6.10 -0.68 -3.58
C ALA A 83 -5.71 -1.16 -2.17
N GLN A 84 -4.61 -0.66 -1.61
CA GLN A 84 -4.19 -1.00 -0.25
C GLN A 84 -5.12 -0.39 0.81
N TYR A 85 -5.58 0.83 0.60
CA TYR A 85 -6.58 1.44 1.47
C TYR A 85 -7.89 0.64 1.42
N THR A 86 -8.38 0.35 0.22
CA THR A 86 -9.63 -0.39 0.04
C THR A 86 -9.58 -1.77 0.70
N LYS A 87 -8.47 -2.48 0.55
CA LYS A 87 -8.23 -3.78 1.18
C LYS A 87 -8.34 -3.72 2.70
N ASN A 88 -7.98 -2.58 3.28
CA ASN A 88 -7.90 -2.40 4.73
C ASN A 88 -9.13 -1.73 5.35
N ILE A 89 -10.21 -1.53 4.60
CA ILE A 89 -11.47 -1.05 5.18
C ILE A 89 -11.95 -2.05 6.23
N GLY A 90 -12.25 -1.55 7.43
CA GLY A 90 -12.63 -2.36 8.58
C GLY A 90 -11.47 -2.79 9.48
N ASN A 91 -10.25 -2.53 9.07
CA ASN A 91 -9.05 -2.85 9.85
C ASN A 91 -8.56 -1.63 10.61
N ASP A 92 -7.82 -1.89 11.70
CA ASP A 92 -7.10 -0.84 12.42
C ASP A 92 -5.92 -0.36 11.59
N VAL A 93 -5.76 0.95 11.50
CA VAL A 93 -4.64 1.59 10.82
C VAL A 93 -3.96 2.59 11.73
N GLU A 94 -2.68 2.81 11.47
CA GLU A 94 -1.85 3.81 12.11
C GLU A 94 -1.42 4.82 11.06
N LEU A 95 -1.51 6.10 11.38
CA LEU A 95 -1.05 7.13 10.47
C LEU A 95 -0.33 8.25 11.22
N LEU A 96 0.57 8.92 10.53
CA LEU A 96 1.25 10.11 11.00
C LEU A 96 0.98 11.23 10.00
N THR A 97 0.35 12.30 10.46
CA THR A 97 0.11 13.48 9.63
C THR A 97 1.40 14.28 9.46
N ARG A 98 1.43 15.12 8.42
CA ARG A 98 2.61 15.96 8.16
C ARG A 98 2.82 17.03 9.23
N ASP A 99 1.77 17.39 9.96
CA ASP A 99 1.86 18.31 11.10
C ASP A 99 2.21 17.62 12.42
N GLY A 100 2.51 16.31 12.39
CA GLY A 100 3.05 15.57 13.54
C GLY A 100 2.04 14.84 14.41
N ARG A 101 0.77 14.76 14.02
CA ARG A 101 -0.24 14.01 14.78
C ARG A 101 -0.17 12.52 14.42
N LYS A 102 -0.05 11.68 15.43
CA LYS A 102 -0.12 10.23 15.26
C LYS A 102 -1.51 9.75 15.65
N LEU A 103 -2.21 9.11 14.72
CA LEU A 103 -3.57 8.62 14.92
C LEU A 103 -3.63 7.11 14.74
N HIS A 104 -4.46 6.48 15.58
CA HIS A 104 -4.78 5.06 15.49
C HIS A 104 -6.30 4.93 15.43
N GLY A 105 -6.82 4.19 14.50
CA GLY A 105 -8.25 4.01 14.37
C GLY A 105 -8.62 3.01 13.30
N VAL A 106 -9.91 2.86 13.06
CA VAL A 106 -10.45 1.94 12.06
C VAL A 106 -10.69 2.68 10.75
N LEU A 107 -10.12 2.18 9.66
CA LEU A 107 -10.38 2.71 8.33
C LEU A 107 -11.81 2.33 7.91
N THR A 108 -12.67 3.32 7.73
CA THR A 108 -14.11 3.08 7.49
C THR A 108 -14.53 3.31 6.06
N SER A 109 -13.89 4.24 5.36
CA SER A 109 -14.24 4.51 3.97
C SER A 109 -13.03 5.01 3.18
N VAL A 110 -13.08 4.77 1.87
CA VAL A 110 -12.06 5.19 0.91
C VAL A 110 -12.79 5.74 -0.31
N SER A 111 -12.31 6.86 -0.85
CA SER A 111 -12.89 7.48 -2.04
C SER A 111 -12.84 6.54 -3.25
N GLU A 112 -13.79 6.71 -4.16
CA GLU A 112 -13.81 5.97 -5.42
C GLU A 112 -12.73 6.48 -6.37
N GLY A 113 -12.19 5.59 -7.18
CA GLY A 113 -11.17 5.90 -8.17
C GLY A 113 -10.42 4.65 -8.62
N ALA A 114 -9.36 4.87 -9.39
CA ALA A 114 -8.55 3.77 -9.90
C ALA A 114 -7.75 3.09 -8.78
N PRO A 115 -7.59 1.75 -8.81
CA PRO A 115 -6.86 1.02 -7.77
C PRO A 115 -5.42 1.47 -7.59
N ASP A 116 -4.78 1.96 -8.63
CA ASP A 116 -3.39 2.41 -8.63
C ASP A 116 -3.21 3.90 -8.32
N ASP A 117 -4.28 4.63 -8.03
CA ASP A 117 -4.19 6.03 -7.63
C ASP A 117 -3.36 6.18 -6.36
N ARG A 118 -2.48 7.17 -6.36
CA ARG A 118 -1.64 7.50 -5.19
C ARG A 118 -2.23 8.62 -4.35
N ASP A 119 -3.17 9.38 -4.91
CA ASP A 119 -3.91 10.43 -4.20
C ASP A 119 -5.26 9.85 -3.77
N VAL A 120 -5.43 9.65 -2.46
CA VAL A 120 -6.58 8.92 -1.90
C VAL A 120 -7.15 9.70 -0.74
N ASP A 121 -8.47 9.95 -0.80
CA ASP A 121 -9.23 10.45 0.34
C ASP A 121 -9.80 9.28 1.12
N PHE A 122 -9.71 9.36 2.44
CA PHE A 122 -10.17 8.27 3.31
C PHE A 122 -10.67 8.82 4.65
N THR A 123 -11.44 7.98 5.36
CA THR A 123 -11.97 8.30 6.68
C THR A 123 -11.53 7.24 7.69
N VAL A 124 -11.07 7.70 8.84
CA VAL A 124 -10.67 6.85 9.96
C VAL A 124 -11.50 7.23 11.17
N GLU A 125 -12.08 6.23 11.85
CA GLU A 125 -12.74 6.43 13.15
C GLU A 125 -11.71 6.28 14.26
N VAL A 126 -11.51 7.36 15.01
CA VAL A 126 -10.51 7.45 16.08
C VAL A 126 -11.23 7.50 17.43
N PRO A 127 -10.85 6.64 18.41
CA PRO A 127 -11.41 6.72 19.73
C PRO A 127 -10.91 7.96 20.47
N VAL A 128 -11.84 8.72 21.04
CA VAL A 128 -11.55 9.94 21.81
C VAL A 128 -12.20 9.82 23.17
N LYS A 129 -11.42 10.08 24.22
CA LYS A 129 -11.96 10.13 25.58
C LYS A 129 -12.62 11.47 25.80
N VAL A 130 -13.91 11.44 26.15
CA VAL A 130 -14.70 12.62 26.45
C VAL A 130 -15.17 12.54 27.90
N LYS A 131 -14.88 13.60 28.69
CA LYS A 131 -15.41 13.72 30.06
C LYS A 131 -16.15 15.05 30.15
N GLU A 132 -17.48 14.95 30.23
CA GLU A 132 -18.33 16.12 30.37
C GLU A 132 -18.53 16.45 31.87
N PRO A 133 -18.89 17.72 32.20
CA PRO A 133 -19.23 18.11 33.59
C PRO A 133 -20.34 17.20 34.18
N GLY A 134 -20.08 16.66 35.36
CA GLY A 134 -21.00 15.76 36.03
C GLY A 134 -20.75 14.27 35.79
N MET A 135 -19.89 13.91 34.86
CA MET A 135 -19.49 12.54 34.60
C MET A 135 -18.38 12.09 35.57
N LYS A 136 -18.55 10.92 36.19
CA LYS A 136 -17.55 10.34 37.08
C LYS A 136 -16.40 9.69 36.31
N LYS A 137 -16.67 9.13 35.12
CA LYS A 137 -15.71 8.44 34.27
C LYS A 137 -15.76 8.98 32.84
N PRO A 138 -14.63 9.05 32.14
CA PRO A 138 -14.64 9.43 30.72
C PRO A 138 -15.35 8.36 29.89
N VAL A 139 -16.03 8.80 28.84
CA VAL A 139 -16.68 7.95 27.87
C VAL A 139 -15.84 8.00 26.59
N ILE A 140 -15.70 6.85 25.91
CA ILE A 140 -15.00 6.78 24.63
C ILE A 140 -16.00 7.08 23.52
N ARG A 141 -15.72 8.09 22.73
CA ARG A 141 -16.48 8.45 21.53
C ARG A 141 -15.65 8.16 20.30
N GLN A 142 -16.29 7.69 19.24
CA GLN A 142 -15.63 7.48 17.94
C GLN A 142 -15.82 8.74 17.10
N ASP A 143 -14.70 9.40 16.76
CA ASP A 143 -14.72 10.56 15.90
C ASP A 143 -14.26 10.16 14.49
N ALA A 144 -15.06 10.52 13.47
CA ALA A 144 -14.71 10.31 12.09
C ALA A 144 -13.76 11.43 11.63
N VAL A 145 -12.56 11.06 11.20
CA VAL A 145 -11.55 11.98 10.70
C VAL A 145 -11.36 11.72 9.20
N ARG A 146 -11.66 12.72 8.39
CA ARG A 146 -11.44 12.65 6.94
C ARG A 146 -10.09 13.23 6.59
N LEU A 147 -9.30 12.48 5.83
CA LEU A 147 -7.93 12.83 5.47
C LEU A 147 -7.67 12.52 4.00
N ASN A 148 -6.68 13.22 3.45
CA ASN A 148 -6.10 12.87 2.15
C ASN A 148 -4.72 12.26 2.39
N SER A 149 -4.34 11.29 1.56
CA SER A 149 -3.05 10.61 1.66
C SER A 149 -1.87 11.57 1.60
N GLY A 150 -2.00 12.69 0.88
CA GLY A 150 -0.98 13.74 0.81
C GLY A 150 -0.78 14.53 2.11
N GLU A 151 -1.75 14.49 3.03
CA GLU A 151 -1.66 15.11 4.36
C GLU A 151 -0.90 14.24 5.35
N CYS A 152 -0.58 13.00 4.98
CA CYS A 152 0.06 12.02 5.85
C CYS A 152 1.49 11.74 5.39
N LYS A 153 2.40 11.58 6.37
CA LYS A 153 3.75 11.06 6.12
C LYS A 153 3.69 9.57 5.81
N TYR A 154 2.81 8.84 6.50
CA TYR A 154 2.51 7.45 6.21
C TYR A 154 1.12 7.08 6.71
N VAL A 155 0.56 6.05 6.12
CA VAL A 155 -0.63 5.32 6.58
C VAL A 155 -0.31 3.84 6.41
N ARG A 156 -0.56 3.03 7.44
CA ARG A 156 -0.24 1.61 7.38
C ARG A 156 -1.14 0.79 8.30
N TYR A 157 -1.19 -0.51 8.09
CA TYR A 157 -1.89 -1.44 8.97
C TYR A 157 -1.30 -1.33 10.38
N ASP A 158 -2.17 -1.26 11.39
CA ASP A 158 -1.75 -1.17 12.79
C ASP A 158 -1.54 -2.58 13.35
N LEU A 159 -0.26 -2.95 13.46
CA LEU A 159 0.14 -4.18 14.12
C LEU A 159 0.17 -3.93 15.63
N LYS A 160 -0.85 -4.38 16.31
CA LYS A 160 -0.92 -4.27 17.78
C LYS A 160 -0.12 -5.41 18.40
N PHE A 161 0.94 -5.08 19.09
CA PHE A 161 1.76 -6.02 19.83
C PHE A 161 1.52 -5.90 21.33
#